data_5f34f51cc598b48c596436e1c41be632
#
_entry.id   5f34f51cc598b48c596436e1c41be632
#
_cell.length_a   1.000
_cell.length_b   1.000
_cell.length_c   1.000
_cell.angle_alpha   90.00
_cell.angle_beta   90.00
_cell.angle_gamma   90.00
#
_symmetry.space_group_name_H-M   'P 1'
#
loop_
_entity.id
_entity.type
_entity.pdbx_description
1 polymer ?
#
loop_
_entity_poly.entity_id
_entity_poly.type
_entity_poly.pdbx_seq_one_letter_code
_entity_poly.pdbx_strand_id
1 'polypeptide(L)'
;GRLSANSVVSYYGTLITAINRAYKEGIITVNPTKEFDFASKVRQEPSRREYLTIDELKTLINTECRHEIVKRAFLFSCLCGLRVSDIRKLRWCDLQRSGGRVRIEITMQKTKEPLYLPISDEALKWLPERGEAHDSDYIFPLTHEGTVNDTLQHWAKVAGITKHISFHIWRHPSSTF
;
A
#
# COMPACT_ATOMS: atom_id res chain seq x y z
N GLY A 1 -1.91 -24.44 -10.14
CA GLY A 1 -1.37 -23.99 -8.86
C GLY A 1 -2.41 -24.16 -7.77
N ARG A 2 -1.97 -24.50 -6.57
CA ARG A 2 -2.87 -24.68 -5.40
C ARG A 2 -3.15 -23.30 -4.79
N LEU A 3 -4.42 -22.98 -4.54
CA LEU A 3 -4.81 -21.72 -3.88
C LEU A 3 -4.39 -21.74 -2.40
N SER A 4 -4.03 -20.58 -1.86
CA SER A 4 -3.83 -20.42 -0.41
C SER A 4 -5.15 -20.54 0.34
N ALA A 5 -5.11 -20.98 1.60
CA ALA A 5 -6.32 -21.08 2.45
C ALA A 5 -7.08 -19.73 2.52
N ASN A 6 -6.37 -18.62 2.66
CA ASN A 6 -6.99 -17.30 2.71
C ASN A 6 -7.64 -16.90 1.37
N SER A 7 -7.07 -17.31 0.22
CA SER A 7 -7.70 -17.09 -1.09
C SER A 7 -8.98 -17.90 -1.23
N VAL A 8 -8.97 -19.16 -0.77
CA VAL A 8 -10.17 -20.02 -0.76
C VAL A 8 -11.28 -19.39 0.08
N VAL A 9 -10.96 -18.89 1.29
CA VAL A 9 -11.93 -18.19 2.16
C VAL A 9 -12.51 -16.95 1.48
N SER A 10 -11.68 -16.17 0.78
CA SER A 10 -12.13 -14.96 0.07
C SER A 10 -13.08 -15.29 -1.08
N TYR A 11 -12.73 -16.26 -1.93
CA TYR A 11 -13.60 -16.68 -3.04
C TYR A 11 -14.92 -17.29 -2.55
N TYR A 12 -14.86 -18.09 -1.49
CA TYR A 12 -16.06 -18.66 -0.89
C TYR A 12 -16.98 -17.58 -0.30
N GLY A 13 -16.41 -16.58 0.39
CA GLY A 13 -17.17 -15.43 0.90
C GLY A 13 -17.91 -14.69 -0.21
N THR A 14 -17.25 -14.50 -1.37
CA THR A 14 -17.86 -13.88 -2.54
C THR A 14 -19.02 -14.73 -3.09
N LEU A 15 -18.83 -16.05 -3.19
CA LEU A 15 -19.86 -16.98 -3.65
C LEU A 15 -21.08 -16.98 -2.71
N ILE A 16 -20.85 -17.08 -1.40
CA ILE A 16 -21.95 -17.01 -0.39
C ILE A 16 -22.73 -15.70 -0.54
N THR A 17 -22.03 -14.59 -0.70
CA THR A 17 -22.69 -13.28 -0.85
C THR A 17 -23.60 -13.26 -2.07
N ALA A 18 -23.13 -13.79 -3.20
CA ALA A 18 -23.94 -13.90 -4.44
C ALA A 18 -25.16 -14.80 -4.25
N ILE A 19 -25.01 -15.98 -3.65
CA ILE A 19 -26.11 -16.93 -3.39
C ILE A 19 -27.13 -16.32 -2.41
N ASN A 20 -26.68 -15.69 -1.34
CA ASN A 20 -27.57 -15.02 -0.39
C ASN A 20 -28.37 -13.89 -1.03
N ARG A 21 -27.76 -13.17 -1.98
CA ARG A 21 -28.43 -12.13 -2.76
C ARG A 21 -29.49 -12.73 -3.68
N ALA A 22 -29.15 -13.77 -4.43
CA ALA A 22 -30.07 -14.47 -5.31
C ALA A 22 -31.28 -15.04 -4.54
N TYR A 23 -31.07 -15.54 -3.32
CA TYR A 23 -32.15 -16.02 -2.44
C TYR A 23 -33.05 -14.86 -1.97
N LYS A 24 -32.47 -13.72 -1.56
CA LYS A 24 -33.23 -12.53 -1.15
C LYS A 24 -34.05 -11.94 -2.29
N GLU A 25 -33.53 -11.96 -3.52
CA GLU A 25 -34.20 -11.46 -4.72
C GLU A 25 -35.21 -12.46 -5.30
N GLY A 26 -35.40 -13.64 -4.66
CA GLY A 26 -36.34 -14.66 -5.13
C GLY A 26 -35.91 -15.42 -6.40
N ILE A 27 -34.66 -15.25 -6.84
CA ILE A 27 -34.12 -15.94 -8.03
C ILE A 27 -33.96 -17.44 -7.74
N ILE A 28 -33.60 -17.78 -6.51
CA ILE A 28 -33.54 -19.17 -6.01
C ILE A 28 -34.48 -19.31 -4.81
N THR A 29 -35.20 -20.44 -4.74
CA THR A 29 -36.17 -20.73 -3.68
C THR A 29 -35.54 -21.37 -2.45
N VAL A 30 -34.38 -21.99 -2.61
CA VAL A 30 -33.64 -22.66 -1.53
C VAL A 30 -32.23 -22.09 -1.48
N ASN A 31 -31.74 -21.78 -0.27
CA ASN A 31 -30.38 -21.32 -0.09
C ASN A 31 -29.45 -22.48 0.31
N PRO A 32 -28.64 -23.02 -0.60
CA PRO A 32 -27.80 -24.18 -0.33
C PRO A 32 -26.66 -23.90 0.65
N THR A 33 -26.36 -22.62 0.93
CA THR A 33 -25.26 -22.25 1.84
C THR A 33 -25.60 -22.43 3.31
N LYS A 34 -26.89 -22.56 3.66
CA LYS A 34 -27.33 -22.73 5.05
C LYS A 34 -26.97 -24.09 5.67
N GLU A 35 -26.82 -25.11 4.81
CA GLU A 35 -26.51 -26.47 5.24
C GLU A 35 -25.00 -26.78 5.18
N PHE A 36 -24.20 -25.84 4.68
CA PHE A 36 -22.78 -26.06 4.47
C PHE A 36 -21.93 -25.29 5.50
N ASP A 37 -21.35 -26.01 6.46
CA ASP A 37 -20.39 -25.45 7.41
C ASP A 37 -18.98 -25.35 6.78
N PHE A 38 -18.70 -24.20 6.17
CA PHE A 38 -17.40 -23.92 5.57
C PHE A 38 -16.31 -23.72 6.63
N ALA A 39 -16.64 -23.15 7.78
CA ALA A 39 -15.66 -22.83 8.81
C ALA A 39 -14.97 -24.10 9.36
N SER A 40 -15.69 -25.24 9.35
CA SER A 40 -15.10 -26.52 9.72
C SER A 40 -14.13 -27.09 8.68
N LYS A 41 -14.23 -26.66 7.42
CA LYS A 41 -13.50 -27.20 6.27
C LYS A 41 -12.22 -26.45 5.91
N VAL A 42 -12.23 -25.11 6.13
CA VAL A 42 -11.10 -24.26 5.78
C VAL A 42 -10.76 -23.31 6.93
N ARG A 43 -9.64 -23.55 7.58
CA ARG A 43 -9.13 -22.64 8.61
C ARG A 43 -8.39 -21.48 7.95
N GLN A 44 -8.73 -20.27 8.37
CA GLN A 44 -7.95 -19.09 8.04
C GLN A 44 -6.56 -19.22 8.69
N GLU A 45 -5.51 -19.12 7.86
CA GLU A 45 -4.15 -19.02 8.37
C GLU A 45 -3.89 -17.58 8.82
N PRO A 46 -3.31 -17.39 10.03
CA PRO A 46 -2.91 -16.06 10.45
C PRO A 46 -1.88 -15.51 9.45
N SER A 47 -2.22 -14.39 8.81
CA SER A 47 -1.30 -13.70 7.92
C SER A 47 -0.13 -13.17 8.73
N ARG A 48 1.03 -13.79 8.65
CA ARG A 48 2.28 -13.22 9.19
C ARG A 48 2.69 -12.07 8.27
N ARG A 49 2.32 -10.86 8.67
CA ARG A 49 2.81 -9.66 8.00
C ARG A 49 4.22 -9.40 8.51
N GLU A 50 5.17 -9.45 7.61
CA GLU A 50 6.53 -9.01 7.91
C GLU A 50 6.57 -7.48 7.82
N TYR A 51 7.23 -6.86 8.78
CA TYR A 51 7.43 -5.41 8.80
C TYR A 51 8.92 -5.12 8.75
N LEU A 52 9.30 -4.02 8.12
CA LEU A 52 10.66 -3.52 8.19
C LEU A 52 10.93 -2.99 9.60
N THR A 53 12.05 -3.37 10.17
CA THR A 53 12.56 -2.75 11.39
C THR A 53 13.19 -1.40 11.07
N ILE A 54 13.38 -0.57 12.09
CA ILE A 54 14.05 0.73 11.93
C ILE A 54 15.48 0.54 11.38
N ASP A 55 16.19 -0.50 11.82
CA ASP A 55 17.56 -0.77 11.37
C ASP A 55 17.59 -1.27 9.92
N GLU A 56 16.63 -2.09 9.51
CA GLU A 56 16.47 -2.48 8.11
C GLU A 56 16.14 -1.26 7.22
N LEU A 57 15.30 -0.33 7.71
CA LEU A 57 15.00 0.90 7.00
C LEU A 57 16.26 1.78 6.85
N LYS A 58 17.06 1.94 7.89
CA LYS A 58 18.35 2.65 7.83
C LYS A 58 19.30 1.99 6.83
N THR A 59 19.35 0.66 6.81
CA THR A 59 20.16 -0.09 5.84
C THR A 59 19.69 0.18 4.41
N LEU A 60 18.39 0.17 4.16
CA LEU A 60 17.82 0.53 2.85
C LEU A 60 18.18 1.97 2.46
N ILE A 61 18.07 2.92 3.36
CA ILE A 61 18.42 4.33 3.10
C ILE A 61 19.85 4.44 2.60
N ASN A 62 20.79 3.72 3.22
CA ASN A 62 22.21 3.75 2.90
C ASN A 62 22.60 2.87 1.70
N THR A 63 21.68 2.04 1.21
CA THR A 63 21.91 1.16 0.05
C THR A 63 21.50 1.86 -1.24
N GLU A 64 22.34 1.75 -2.27
CA GLU A 64 22.03 2.27 -3.59
C GLU A 64 20.86 1.52 -4.22
N CYS A 65 19.94 2.26 -4.83
CA CYS A 65 18.79 1.71 -5.54
C CYS A 65 18.89 2.01 -7.03
N ARG A 66 18.66 1.02 -7.87
CA ARG A 66 18.71 1.14 -9.33
C ARG A 66 17.84 2.27 -9.88
N HIS A 67 16.68 2.53 -9.23
CA HIS A 67 15.74 3.58 -9.62
C HIS A 67 15.49 4.51 -8.44
N GLU A 68 16.19 5.63 -8.42
CA GLU A 68 16.15 6.61 -7.32
C GLU A 68 14.72 7.10 -7.03
N ILE A 69 13.89 7.30 -8.07
CA ILE A 69 12.50 7.73 -7.87
C ILE A 69 11.66 6.70 -7.11
N VAL A 70 11.93 5.39 -7.30
CA VAL A 70 11.25 4.32 -6.57
C VAL A 70 11.70 4.31 -5.11
N LYS A 71 13.00 4.48 -4.85
CA LYS A 71 13.56 4.61 -3.50
C LYS A 71 12.92 5.79 -2.77
N ARG A 72 12.91 6.97 -3.37
CA ARG A 72 12.31 8.18 -2.80
C ARG A 72 10.83 7.99 -2.50
N ALA A 73 10.07 7.49 -3.47
CA ALA A 73 8.64 7.22 -3.30
C ALA A 73 8.35 6.22 -2.16
N PHE A 74 9.15 5.15 -2.07
CA PHE A 74 9.00 4.14 -1.01
C PHE A 74 9.30 4.72 0.37
N LEU A 75 10.43 5.40 0.55
CA LEU A 75 10.82 5.99 1.83
C LEU A 75 9.86 7.11 2.25
N PHE A 76 9.43 7.94 1.31
CA PHE A 76 8.38 8.94 1.55
C PHE A 76 7.07 8.28 2.00
N SER A 77 6.64 7.20 1.33
CA SER A 77 5.47 6.42 1.73
C SER A 77 5.60 5.84 3.14
N CYS A 78 6.78 5.33 3.48
CA CYS A 78 7.08 4.81 4.82
C CYS A 78 6.90 5.88 5.91
N LEU A 79 7.39 7.09 5.66
CA LEU A 79 7.36 8.18 6.64
C LEU A 79 6.01 8.89 6.73
N CYS A 80 5.24 8.92 5.63
CA CYS A 80 3.93 9.58 5.57
C CYS A 80 2.76 8.63 5.76
N GLY A 81 2.96 7.31 5.70
CA GLY A 81 1.88 6.32 5.76
C GLY A 81 0.93 6.33 4.57
N LEU A 82 1.27 7.00 3.47
CA LEU A 82 0.47 7.06 2.26
C LEU A 82 0.46 5.72 1.52
N ARG A 83 -0.66 5.39 0.86
CA ARG A 83 -0.74 4.21 0.00
C ARG A 83 -0.02 4.46 -1.32
N VAL A 84 0.48 3.40 -1.95
CA VAL A 84 1.10 3.51 -3.28
C VAL A 84 0.16 4.14 -4.31
N SER A 85 -1.14 3.89 -4.22
CA SER A 85 -2.15 4.52 -5.09
C SER A 85 -2.22 6.03 -4.92
N ASP A 86 -2.01 6.53 -3.70
CA ASP A 86 -2.02 7.95 -3.39
C ASP A 86 -0.68 8.59 -3.77
N ILE A 87 0.44 7.90 -3.49
CA ILE A 87 1.80 8.31 -3.92
C ILE A 87 1.87 8.47 -5.46
N ARG A 88 1.30 7.53 -6.23
CA ARG A 88 1.30 7.58 -7.69
C ARG A 88 0.56 8.78 -8.29
N LYS A 89 -0.39 9.31 -7.54
CA LYS A 89 -1.24 10.43 -7.98
C LYS A 89 -0.90 11.74 -7.31
N LEU A 90 0.05 11.73 -6.38
CA LEU A 90 0.48 12.92 -5.66
C LEU A 90 1.12 13.92 -6.62
N ARG A 91 0.61 15.14 -6.64
CA ARG A 91 1.06 16.25 -7.50
C ARG A 91 1.69 17.34 -6.68
N TRP A 92 2.42 18.21 -7.33
CA TRP A 92 3.06 19.35 -6.67
C TRP A 92 2.03 20.32 -6.08
N CYS A 93 0.86 20.50 -6.70
CA CYS A 93 -0.24 21.31 -6.16
C CYS A 93 -0.84 20.75 -4.86
N ASP A 94 -0.66 19.46 -4.58
CA ASP A 94 -1.16 18.84 -3.37
C ASP A 94 -0.30 19.16 -2.12
N LEU A 95 0.89 19.75 -2.34
CA LEU A 95 1.78 20.18 -1.26
C LEU A 95 1.49 21.64 -0.88
N GLN A 96 0.87 21.83 0.26
CA GLN A 96 0.58 23.16 0.80
C GLN A 96 1.66 23.58 1.81
N ARG A 97 2.19 24.79 1.65
CA ARG A 97 3.19 25.37 2.56
C ARG A 97 2.55 26.53 3.32
N SER A 98 2.53 26.44 4.65
CA SER A 98 1.99 27.49 5.51
C SER A 98 2.77 27.55 6.82
N GLY A 99 3.21 28.74 7.23
CA GLY A 99 3.91 28.94 8.50
C GLY A 99 5.18 28.10 8.69
N GLY A 100 5.94 27.85 7.62
CA GLY A 100 7.16 27.01 7.66
C GLY A 100 6.89 25.50 7.71
N ARG A 101 5.62 25.08 7.70
CA ARG A 101 5.22 23.67 7.67
C ARG A 101 4.70 23.28 6.29
N VAL A 102 4.92 22.03 5.93
CA VAL A 102 4.40 21.45 4.69
C VAL A 102 3.35 20.39 5.05
N ARG A 103 2.25 20.39 4.33
CA ARG A 103 1.21 19.38 4.46
C ARG A 103 0.76 18.89 3.09
N ILE A 104 0.26 17.67 3.03
CA ILE A 104 -0.41 17.09 1.87
C ILE A 104 -1.92 17.31 2.04
N GLU A 105 -2.56 17.78 0.97
CA GLU A 105 -4.02 17.90 0.88
C GLU A 105 -4.49 17.13 -0.35
N ILE A 106 -5.03 15.91 -0.14
CA ILE A 106 -5.51 15.03 -1.21
C ILE A 106 -6.83 14.39 -0.85
N THR A 107 -7.53 13.90 -1.87
CA THR A 107 -8.63 12.95 -1.69
C THR A 107 -8.09 11.54 -1.87
N MET A 108 -8.15 10.73 -0.82
CA MET A 108 -7.62 9.35 -0.84
C MET A 108 -8.32 8.50 -1.90
N GLN A 109 -7.54 7.75 -2.68
CA GLN A 109 -8.08 6.95 -3.79
C GLN A 109 -9.02 5.83 -3.34
N LYS A 110 -8.74 5.21 -2.21
CA LYS A 110 -9.51 4.05 -1.73
C LYS A 110 -10.79 4.43 -0.99
N THR A 111 -10.73 5.43 -0.11
CA THR A 111 -11.86 5.81 0.76
C THR A 111 -12.68 6.98 0.22
N LYS A 112 -12.12 7.74 -0.75
CA LYS A 112 -12.70 8.98 -1.30
C LYS A 112 -12.88 10.09 -0.26
N GLU A 113 -12.16 10.00 0.86
CA GLU A 113 -12.18 11.00 1.92
C GLU A 113 -11.02 12.00 1.75
N PRO A 114 -11.21 13.26 2.14
CA PRO A 114 -10.12 14.23 2.18
C PRO A 114 -9.11 13.84 3.26
N LEU A 115 -7.83 13.99 2.94
CA LEU A 115 -6.72 13.77 3.85
C LEU A 115 -5.88 15.03 3.95
N TYR A 116 -5.69 15.51 5.17
CA TYR A 116 -4.78 16.61 5.53
C TYR A 116 -3.65 16.05 6.36
N LEU A 117 -2.49 15.82 5.74
CA LEU A 117 -1.37 15.15 6.38
C LEU A 117 -0.18 16.12 6.52
N PRO A 118 0.20 16.52 7.74
CA PRO A 118 1.45 17.24 7.96
C PRO A 118 2.63 16.35 7.63
N ILE A 119 3.64 16.90 6.94
CA ILE A 119 4.84 16.16 6.54
C ILE A 119 5.97 16.52 7.50
N SER A 120 6.67 15.51 8.01
CA SER A 120 7.86 15.69 8.83
C SER A 120 9.05 16.16 7.97
N ASP A 121 10.01 16.85 8.61
CA ASP A 121 11.25 17.27 7.93
C ASP A 121 12.03 16.08 7.37
N GLU A 122 11.97 14.92 8.04
CA GLU A 122 12.57 13.68 7.54
C GLU A 122 11.91 13.19 6.25
N ALA A 123 10.58 13.28 6.16
CA ALA A 123 9.88 12.89 4.93
C ALA A 123 10.15 13.87 3.79
N LEU A 124 10.29 15.18 4.09
CA LEU A 124 10.62 16.20 3.08
C LEU A 124 11.94 15.92 2.34
N LYS A 125 12.91 15.30 3.00
CA LYS A 125 14.21 14.93 2.38
C LYS A 125 14.06 13.94 1.21
N TRP A 126 12.95 13.20 1.19
CA TRP A 126 12.68 12.20 0.16
C TRP A 126 11.82 12.72 -0.98
N LEU A 127 11.37 13.96 -0.93
CA LEU A 127 10.80 14.59 -2.11
C LEU A 127 11.90 14.78 -3.17
N PRO A 128 11.60 14.50 -4.45
CA PRO A 128 12.52 14.85 -5.52
C PRO A 128 12.63 16.38 -5.62
N GLU A 129 13.70 16.86 -6.24
CA GLU A 129 13.81 18.27 -6.59
C GLU A 129 12.72 18.61 -7.61
N ARG A 130 12.02 19.71 -7.35
CA ARG A 130 10.92 20.12 -8.22
C ARG A 130 11.41 20.60 -9.61
N GLY A 131 12.56 21.29 -9.66
CA GLY A 131 13.07 21.86 -10.89
C GLY A 131 12.00 22.71 -11.59
N GLU A 132 11.81 22.46 -12.89
CA GLU A 132 10.82 23.16 -13.75
C GLU A 132 9.45 22.49 -13.76
N ALA A 133 9.17 21.51 -12.88
CA ALA A 133 7.91 20.81 -12.85
C ALA A 133 6.73 21.74 -12.50
N HIS A 134 5.64 21.61 -13.25
CA HIS A 134 4.41 22.35 -13.03
C HIS A 134 3.66 21.83 -11.80
N ASP A 135 2.73 22.62 -11.28
CA ASP A 135 1.86 22.24 -10.15
C ASP A 135 1.04 20.99 -10.45
N SER A 136 0.67 20.77 -11.70
CA SER A 136 -0.10 19.61 -12.16
C SER A 136 0.72 18.33 -12.33
N ASP A 137 2.05 18.40 -12.28
CA ASP A 137 2.91 17.24 -12.50
C ASP A 137 2.97 16.34 -11.28
N TYR A 138 3.16 15.05 -11.53
CA TYR A 138 3.31 14.07 -10.46
C TYR A 138 4.66 14.23 -9.78
N ILE A 139 4.67 14.19 -8.45
CA ILE A 139 5.90 14.24 -7.64
C ILE A 139 6.73 12.95 -7.86
N PHE A 140 6.05 11.81 -7.92
CA PHE A 140 6.67 10.51 -8.12
C PHE A 140 6.14 9.85 -9.40
N PRO A 141 6.74 10.08 -10.56
CA PRO A 141 6.34 9.47 -11.83
C PRO A 141 6.75 7.99 -11.87
N LEU A 142 6.07 7.16 -11.08
CA LEU A 142 6.34 5.73 -10.98
C LEU A 142 5.86 4.99 -12.23
N THR A 143 6.72 4.12 -12.75
CA THR A 143 6.42 3.22 -13.87
C THR A 143 5.38 2.15 -13.49
N HIS A 144 5.19 1.14 -14.35
CA HIS A 144 4.27 0.03 -14.10
C HIS A 144 4.56 -0.67 -12.76
N GLU A 145 3.50 -1.16 -12.10
CA GLU A 145 3.58 -1.75 -10.75
C GLU A 145 4.56 -2.92 -10.66
N GLY A 146 4.61 -3.79 -11.67
CA GLY A 146 5.56 -4.89 -11.75
C GLY A 146 7.00 -4.41 -11.66
N THR A 147 7.37 -3.42 -12.48
CA THR A 147 8.73 -2.84 -12.48
C THR A 147 9.09 -2.21 -11.12
N VAL A 148 8.13 -1.55 -10.48
CA VAL A 148 8.33 -0.96 -9.15
C VAL A 148 8.56 -2.04 -8.11
N ASN A 149 7.76 -3.11 -8.11
CA ASN A 149 7.93 -4.22 -7.18
C ASN A 149 9.25 -4.96 -7.41
N ASP A 150 9.64 -5.23 -8.65
CA ASP A 150 10.92 -5.85 -8.99
C ASP A 150 12.10 -5.01 -8.52
N THR A 151 12.00 -3.68 -8.66
CA THR A 151 13.00 -2.73 -8.15
C THR A 151 13.13 -2.82 -6.65
N LEU A 152 12.01 -2.84 -5.91
CA LEU A 152 12.01 -2.95 -4.45
C LEU A 152 12.60 -4.27 -3.99
N GLN A 153 12.25 -5.40 -4.64
CA GLN A 153 12.81 -6.72 -4.30
C GLN A 153 14.32 -6.77 -4.56
N HIS A 154 14.78 -6.24 -5.69
CA HIS A 154 16.21 -6.18 -5.99
C HIS A 154 16.96 -5.32 -4.96
N TRP A 155 16.42 -4.15 -4.63
CA TRP A 155 17.00 -3.25 -3.65
C TRP A 155 17.09 -3.87 -2.24
N ALA A 156 16.03 -4.56 -1.79
CA ALA A 156 16.04 -5.33 -0.55
C ALA A 156 17.16 -6.38 -0.53
N LYS A 157 17.29 -7.12 -1.64
CA LYS A 157 18.34 -8.14 -1.78
C LYS A 157 19.74 -7.55 -1.71
N VAL A 158 19.98 -6.41 -2.36
CA VAL A 158 21.28 -5.70 -2.29
C VAL A 158 21.55 -5.22 -0.86
N ALA A 159 20.52 -4.79 -0.13
CA ALA A 159 20.60 -4.38 1.26
C ALA A 159 20.76 -5.56 2.26
N GLY A 160 20.77 -6.82 1.78
CA GLY A 160 20.83 -8.00 2.63
C GLY A 160 19.53 -8.31 3.38
N ILE A 161 18.40 -7.72 2.97
CA ILE A 161 17.09 -7.93 3.59
C ILE A 161 16.40 -9.11 2.90
N THR A 162 16.06 -10.14 3.67
CA THR A 162 15.41 -11.36 3.17
C THR A 162 13.90 -11.25 3.10
N LYS A 163 13.31 -10.26 3.76
CA LYS A 163 11.87 -9.99 3.75
C LYS A 163 11.39 -9.52 2.38
N HIS A 164 10.18 -9.95 2.02
CA HIS A 164 9.53 -9.46 0.81
C HIS A 164 9.04 -8.02 1.03
N ILE A 165 9.75 -7.00 0.52
CA ILE A 165 9.34 -5.62 0.66
C ILE A 165 8.38 -5.18 -0.46
N SER A 166 7.35 -4.43 -0.08
CA SER A 166 6.40 -3.76 -0.98
C SER A 166 5.87 -2.50 -0.32
N PHE A 167 5.21 -1.64 -1.06
CA PHE A 167 4.57 -0.44 -0.47
C PHE A 167 3.52 -0.74 0.62
N HIS A 168 3.12 -2.00 0.81
CA HIS A 168 2.16 -2.40 1.84
C HIS A 168 2.82 -2.85 3.15
N ILE A 169 4.14 -3.10 3.15
CA ILE A 169 4.85 -3.71 4.29
C ILE A 169 5.00 -2.76 5.48
N TRP A 170 5.01 -1.44 5.25
CA TRP A 170 5.27 -0.45 6.29
C TRP A 170 4.04 -0.03 7.11
N ARG A 171 2.85 -0.47 6.76
CA ARG A 171 1.63 -0.03 7.46
C ARG A 171 1.46 -0.68 8.82
N HIS A 172 2.18 -0.20 9.84
CA HIS A 172 1.88 -0.52 11.23
C HIS A 172 0.92 0.54 11.80
N PRO A 173 -0.18 0.14 12.53
CA PRO A 173 -1.14 1.09 13.11
C PRO A 173 -0.57 1.94 14.25
N SER A 174 0.63 1.65 14.73
CA SER A 174 1.22 2.25 15.94
C SER A 174 2.48 3.10 15.68
N SER A 175 2.84 3.40 14.47
CA SER A 175 3.96 4.33 14.19
C SER A 175 3.44 5.76 13.99
N THR A 176 2.94 6.35 15.07
CA THR A 176 2.91 7.80 15.23
C THR A 176 4.30 8.19 15.73
N PHE A 177 5.10 8.83 14.88
CA PHE A 177 6.31 9.54 15.28
C PHE A 177 5.96 10.96 15.65
#